data_852951d3955f800f4dff28e3ab2f3a30
#
_entry.id   852951d3955f800f4dff28e3ab2f3a30
#
_cell.length_a   1.000
_cell.length_b   1.000
_cell.length_c   1.000
_cell.angle_alpha   90.00
_cell.angle_beta   90.00
_cell.angle_gamma   90.00
#
_symmetry.space_group_name_H-M   'P 1'
#
loop_
_entity.id
_entity.type
_entity.pdbx_description
1 polymer ?
#
loop_
_entity_poly.entity_id
_entity_poly.type
_entity_poly.pdbx_seq_one_letter_code
_entity_poly.pdbx_strand_id
1 'polypeptide(L)'
;MRRRGKPPFWIWFAAVSPLALAASFWLSLPSVEALRRSNPTSTALIDARFKRTHRRNQHWVHLSRISPFLRQAVVNSEDARFFHHHGVDVVETGIAIEEAAAGERVRGASTITQQLAKNLWLGEERSLLRKVREYFLARRLETLGKERILELYLNVAEWGNGIYGADAASRVWFGKPASDLRPEEAAVLTAMLPAPRKRNPRRPSEVFRRRAEEILDLYEVYKQLSPEDVAQAKQRLMKG
;
A
#
# COMPACT_ATOMS: atom_id res chain seq x y z
N MET A 1 42.17 17.02 -45.70
CA MET A 1 41.24 17.45 -44.65
C MET A 1 39.81 17.03 -45.00
N ARG A 2 39.25 15.98 -44.37
CA ARG A 2 37.85 15.60 -44.58
C ARG A 2 36.95 16.55 -43.76
N ARG A 3 36.18 17.39 -44.45
CA ARG A 3 35.10 18.19 -43.81
C ARG A 3 34.09 17.23 -43.18
N ARG A 4 34.02 17.16 -41.86
CA ARG A 4 32.94 16.50 -41.14
C ARG A 4 31.64 17.26 -41.47
N GLY A 5 30.83 16.71 -42.36
CA GLY A 5 29.47 17.26 -42.67
C GLY A 5 28.66 17.35 -41.40
N LYS A 6 27.85 18.42 -41.26
CA LYS A 6 26.92 18.55 -40.15
C LYS A 6 25.94 17.35 -40.20
N PRO A 7 25.62 16.71 -39.03
CA PRO A 7 24.68 15.61 -39.02
C PRO A 7 23.35 16.09 -39.58
N PRO A 8 22.62 15.25 -40.36
CA PRO A 8 21.34 15.63 -40.92
C PRO A 8 20.28 15.88 -39.84
N PHE A 9 19.33 16.79 -40.08
CA PHE A 9 18.30 17.28 -39.15
C PHE A 9 17.55 16.15 -38.44
N TRP A 10 17.24 15.05 -39.11
CA TRP A 10 16.52 13.90 -38.54
C TRP A 10 17.28 13.22 -37.38
N ILE A 11 18.63 13.29 -37.34
CA ILE A 11 19.43 12.78 -36.22
C ILE A 11 19.14 13.59 -34.94
N TRP A 12 19.03 14.93 -35.07
CA TRP A 12 18.68 15.78 -33.95
C TRP A 12 17.25 15.54 -33.49
N PHE A 13 16.32 15.36 -34.44
CA PHE A 13 14.92 15.02 -34.12
C PHE A 13 14.81 13.68 -33.41
N ALA A 14 15.54 12.67 -33.86
CA ALA A 14 15.59 11.33 -33.22
C ALA A 14 16.22 11.35 -31.82
N ALA A 15 17.16 12.26 -31.56
CA ALA A 15 17.80 12.40 -30.23
C ALA A 15 16.96 13.27 -29.26
N VAL A 16 16.32 14.34 -29.75
CA VAL A 16 15.58 15.29 -28.90
C VAL A 16 14.20 14.75 -28.54
N SER A 17 13.52 14.00 -29.44
CA SER A 17 12.16 13.53 -29.18
C SER A 17 12.04 12.57 -27.98
N PRO A 18 12.94 11.59 -27.75
CA PRO A 18 12.88 10.75 -26.55
C PRO A 18 13.11 11.53 -25.26
N LEU A 19 14.00 12.53 -25.28
CA LEU A 19 14.27 13.38 -24.11
C LEU A 19 13.06 14.27 -23.80
N ALA A 20 12.43 14.83 -24.80
CA ALA A 20 11.21 15.63 -24.66
C ALA A 20 10.04 14.78 -24.10
N LEU A 21 9.90 13.54 -24.59
CA LEU A 21 8.90 12.60 -24.07
C LEU A 21 9.19 12.21 -22.62
N ALA A 22 10.44 11.91 -22.27
CA ALA A 22 10.83 11.60 -20.90
C ALA A 22 10.61 12.81 -19.95
N ALA A 23 10.96 14.03 -20.40
CA ALA A 23 10.69 15.24 -19.64
C ALA A 23 9.20 15.48 -19.45
N SER A 24 8.40 15.35 -20.51
CA SER A 24 6.94 15.47 -20.46
C SER A 24 6.32 14.45 -19.50
N PHE A 25 6.76 13.19 -19.58
CA PHE A 25 6.34 12.15 -18.64
C PHE A 25 6.68 12.54 -17.20
N TRP A 26 7.92 12.98 -16.93
CA TRP A 26 8.37 13.36 -15.60
C TRP A 26 7.61 14.56 -15.05
N LEU A 27 7.33 15.58 -15.87
CA LEU A 27 6.55 16.75 -15.50
C LEU A 27 5.06 16.43 -15.30
N SER A 28 4.56 15.38 -15.94
CA SER A 28 3.16 14.92 -15.77
C SER A 28 2.89 14.22 -14.46
N LEU A 29 3.95 13.82 -13.70
CA LEU A 29 3.80 13.14 -12.42
C LEU A 29 3.46 14.14 -11.32
N PRO A 30 2.46 13.85 -10.45
CA PRO A 30 2.10 14.67 -9.31
C PRO A 30 3.28 14.99 -8.38
N SER A 31 3.27 16.21 -7.82
CA SER A 31 4.20 16.57 -6.75
C SER A 31 3.80 15.90 -5.44
N VAL A 32 4.78 15.43 -4.68
CA VAL A 32 4.59 14.83 -3.36
C VAL A 32 4.83 15.83 -2.21
N GLU A 33 5.39 17.01 -2.52
CA GLU A 33 5.87 17.94 -1.49
C GLU A 33 4.77 18.41 -0.53
N ALA A 34 3.57 18.66 -1.03
CA ALA A 34 2.43 19.04 -0.20
C ALA A 34 2.10 17.98 0.86
N LEU A 35 2.32 16.68 0.54
CA LEU A 35 2.03 15.57 1.46
C LEU A 35 3.00 15.52 2.65
N ARG A 36 4.11 16.27 2.63
CA ARG A 36 5.03 16.37 3.76
C ARG A 36 4.37 17.01 4.98
N ARG A 37 3.51 17.98 4.78
CA ARG A 37 2.90 18.80 5.84
C ARG A 37 1.38 18.77 5.88
N SER A 38 0.73 18.35 4.80
CA SER A 38 -0.73 18.31 4.69
C SER A 38 -1.23 16.94 4.31
N ASN A 39 -2.45 16.65 4.72
CA ASN A 39 -3.14 15.42 4.37
C ASN A 39 -3.95 15.63 3.08
N PRO A 40 -4.04 14.63 2.18
CA PRO A 40 -4.88 14.75 1.00
C PRO A 40 -6.36 14.84 1.42
N THR A 41 -7.09 15.76 0.82
CA THR A 41 -8.54 15.92 1.05
C THR A 41 -9.32 14.79 0.41
N SER A 42 -8.83 14.21 -0.69
CA SER A 42 -9.34 13.01 -1.34
C SER A 42 -8.21 12.27 -2.06
N THR A 43 -8.51 11.12 -2.62
CA THR A 43 -7.57 10.32 -3.42
C THR A 43 -8.27 9.75 -4.65
N ALA A 44 -7.52 9.39 -5.70
CA ALA A 44 -8.09 8.77 -6.90
C ALA A 44 -8.92 7.51 -6.57
N LEU A 45 -8.49 6.73 -5.57
CA LEU A 45 -9.24 5.57 -5.09
C LEU A 45 -10.59 6.00 -4.48
N ILE A 46 -10.57 6.95 -3.54
CA ILE A 46 -11.78 7.44 -2.85
C ILE A 46 -12.76 8.03 -3.87
N ASP A 47 -12.29 8.89 -4.76
CA ASP A 47 -13.12 9.55 -5.77
C ASP A 47 -13.77 8.54 -6.73
N ALA A 48 -12.98 7.58 -7.24
CA ALA A 48 -13.49 6.53 -8.10
C ALA A 48 -14.53 5.64 -7.41
N ARG A 49 -14.35 5.38 -6.12
CA ARG A 49 -15.29 4.59 -5.31
C ARG A 49 -16.55 5.39 -4.96
N PHE A 50 -16.37 6.63 -4.53
CA PHE A 50 -17.49 7.51 -4.16
C PHE A 50 -18.46 7.73 -5.31
N LYS A 51 -17.96 7.91 -6.54
CA LYS A 51 -18.80 8.01 -7.75
C LYS A 51 -19.74 6.81 -7.94
N ARG A 52 -19.35 5.61 -7.44
CA ARG A 52 -20.13 4.37 -7.59
C ARG A 52 -21.00 4.04 -6.39
N THR A 53 -20.56 4.39 -5.20
CA THR A 53 -21.20 3.91 -3.95
C THR A 53 -21.86 5.02 -3.14
N HIS A 54 -21.50 6.29 -3.39
CA HIS A 54 -21.85 7.47 -2.58
C HIS A 54 -21.52 7.31 -1.10
N ARG A 55 -20.55 6.42 -0.78
CA ARG A 55 -20.12 6.12 0.60
C ARG A 55 -18.71 6.59 0.82
N ARG A 56 -18.51 7.38 1.88
CA ARG A 56 -17.20 7.78 2.37
C ARG A 56 -17.27 7.96 3.87
N ASN A 57 -16.63 7.05 4.59
CA ASN A 57 -16.35 7.18 6.02
C ASN A 57 -14.83 7.19 6.16
N GLN A 58 -14.28 8.34 6.53
CA GLN A 58 -12.85 8.54 6.72
C GLN A 58 -12.62 9.40 7.93
N HIS A 59 -11.74 8.94 8.81
CA HIS A 59 -11.28 9.68 9.96
C HIS A 59 -9.76 9.63 10.00
N TRP A 60 -9.12 10.79 9.80
CA TRP A 60 -7.67 10.89 9.77
C TRP A 60 -7.11 10.94 11.18
N VAL A 61 -6.08 10.14 11.46
CA VAL A 61 -5.32 10.18 12.72
C VAL A 61 -3.82 10.17 12.45
N HIS A 62 -3.05 10.80 13.33
CA HIS A 62 -1.59 10.74 13.28
C HIS A 62 -1.10 9.30 13.53
N LEU A 63 0.07 8.95 12.97
CA LEU A 63 0.63 7.59 13.09
C LEU A 63 0.75 7.12 14.54
N SER A 64 1.09 8.01 15.48
CA SER A 64 1.18 7.71 16.92
C SER A 64 -0.16 7.35 17.58
N ARG A 65 -1.30 7.67 16.91
CA ARG A 65 -2.66 7.31 17.35
C ARG A 65 -3.18 6.04 16.69
N ILE A 66 -2.33 5.30 15.99
CA ILE A 66 -2.62 3.98 15.44
C ILE A 66 -1.84 2.95 16.24
N SER A 67 -2.53 1.91 16.72
CA SER A 67 -1.94 0.83 17.50
C SER A 67 -0.63 0.32 16.86
N PRO A 68 0.43 0.12 17.65
CA PRO A 68 1.66 -0.50 17.15
C PRO A 68 1.38 -1.87 16.53
N PHE A 69 0.42 -2.63 17.05
CA PHE A 69 0.03 -3.90 16.47
C PHE A 69 -0.48 -3.75 15.04
N LEU A 70 -1.36 -2.78 14.75
CA LEU A 70 -1.83 -2.59 13.38
C LEU A 70 -0.71 -2.14 12.44
N ARG A 71 0.16 -1.23 12.89
CA ARG A 71 1.30 -0.78 12.09
C ARG A 71 2.24 -1.95 11.73
N GLN A 72 2.54 -2.80 12.71
CA GLN A 72 3.40 -3.97 12.55
C GLN A 72 2.74 -5.03 11.66
N ALA A 73 1.47 -5.38 11.91
CA ALA A 73 0.74 -6.35 11.11
C ALA A 73 0.72 -5.97 9.62
N VAL A 74 0.44 -4.69 9.33
CA VAL A 74 0.41 -4.20 7.95
C VAL A 74 1.78 -4.28 7.30
N VAL A 75 2.83 -3.84 7.99
CA VAL A 75 4.20 -3.91 7.46
C VAL A 75 4.60 -5.37 7.24
N ASN A 76 4.45 -6.22 8.24
CA ASN A 76 4.87 -7.63 8.14
C ASN A 76 4.11 -8.40 7.06
N SER A 77 2.83 -8.08 6.84
CA SER A 77 1.96 -8.81 5.91
C SER A 77 1.99 -8.30 4.47
N GLU A 78 2.12 -6.97 4.28
CA GLU A 78 2.03 -6.34 2.97
C GLU A 78 3.42 -5.99 2.39
N ASP A 79 4.41 -5.75 3.25
CA ASP A 79 5.72 -5.28 2.83
C ASP A 79 6.76 -5.48 3.96
N ALA A 80 7.14 -6.73 4.20
CA ALA A 80 8.01 -7.11 5.32
C ALA A 80 9.36 -6.38 5.34
N ARG A 81 9.83 -5.91 4.18
CA ARG A 81 11.08 -5.17 4.02
C ARG A 81 10.86 -3.67 3.87
N PHE A 82 9.70 -3.14 4.23
CA PHE A 82 9.30 -1.74 4.06
C PHE A 82 10.38 -0.73 4.46
N PHE A 83 11.05 -0.95 5.58
CA PHE A 83 12.09 -0.06 6.10
C PHE A 83 13.45 -0.23 5.43
N HIS A 84 13.62 -1.23 4.54
CA HIS A 84 14.90 -1.60 3.94
C HIS A 84 15.01 -1.31 2.44
N HIS A 85 13.93 -0.91 1.79
CA HIS A 85 13.93 -0.55 0.38
C HIS A 85 13.49 0.91 0.15
N HIS A 86 13.67 1.40 -1.08
CA HIS A 86 13.34 2.78 -1.47
C HIS A 86 12.20 2.79 -2.51
N GLY A 87 10.99 2.51 -2.05
CA GLY A 87 9.75 2.57 -2.83
C GLY A 87 9.39 1.30 -3.56
N VAL A 88 10.36 0.53 -4.00
CA VAL A 88 10.19 -0.77 -4.67
C VAL A 88 11.16 -1.78 -4.05
N ASP A 89 10.66 -2.94 -3.69
CA ASP A 89 11.48 -4.05 -3.24
C ASP A 89 11.91 -4.90 -4.45
N VAL A 90 13.15 -4.71 -4.89
CA VAL A 90 13.69 -5.44 -6.05
C VAL A 90 13.93 -6.93 -5.73
N VAL A 91 14.15 -7.27 -4.46
CA VAL A 91 14.35 -8.66 -4.04
C VAL A 91 13.04 -9.42 -4.10
N GLU A 92 11.99 -8.90 -3.46
CA GLU A 92 10.64 -9.50 -3.52
C GLU A 92 10.09 -9.52 -4.96
N THR A 93 10.40 -8.49 -5.76
CA THR A 93 10.02 -8.48 -7.18
C THR A 93 10.74 -9.58 -7.96
N GLY A 94 12.02 -9.82 -7.68
CA GLY A 94 12.79 -10.91 -8.29
C GLY A 94 12.21 -12.29 -7.94
N ILE A 95 11.95 -12.54 -6.65
CA ILE A 95 11.32 -13.78 -6.16
C ILE A 95 9.96 -14.01 -6.85
N ALA A 96 9.12 -12.97 -6.93
CA ALA A 96 7.82 -13.09 -7.58
C ALA A 96 7.90 -13.40 -9.09
N ILE A 97 8.94 -12.92 -9.77
CA ILE A 97 9.20 -13.26 -11.18
C ILE A 97 9.63 -14.72 -11.30
N GLU A 98 10.49 -15.22 -10.41
CA GLU A 98 10.94 -16.61 -10.37
C GLU A 98 9.77 -17.56 -10.08
N GLU A 99 8.93 -17.25 -9.07
CA GLU A 99 7.70 -18.01 -8.77
C GLU A 99 6.75 -18.06 -9.98
N ALA A 100 6.58 -16.92 -10.69
CA ALA A 100 5.76 -16.86 -11.91
C ALA A 100 6.33 -17.73 -13.04
N ALA A 101 7.66 -17.72 -13.23
CA ALA A 101 8.32 -18.53 -14.24
C ALA A 101 8.25 -20.04 -13.92
N ALA A 102 8.24 -20.39 -12.63
CA ALA A 102 8.05 -21.76 -12.16
C ALA A 102 6.58 -22.26 -12.22
N GLY A 103 5.63 -21.38 -12.59
CA GLY A 103 4.20 -21.70 -12.61
C GLY A 103 3.57 -21.75 -11.20
N GLU A 104 4.26 -21.23 -10.20
CA GLU A 104 3.78 -21.17 -8.83
C GLU A 104 2.83 -19.97 -8.60
N ARG A 105 2.11 -20.03 -7.48
CA ARG A 105 1.21 -18.93 -7.11
C ARG A 105 2.01 -17.72 -6.70
N VAL A 106 2.12 -16.74 -7.60
CA VAL A 106 2.82 -15.47 -7.35
C VAL A 106 2.21 -14.74 -6.15
N ARG A 107 3.03 -14.48 -5.12
CA ARG A 107 2.71 -13.57 -4.03
C ARG A 107 2.69 -12.13 -4.53
N GLY A 108 1.92 -11.27 -3.87
CA GLY A 108 1.87 -9.86 -4.24
C GLY A 108 3.22 -9.16 -3.95
N ALA A 109 3.96 -8.79 -4.99
CA ALA A 109 5.25 -8.10 -4.88
C ALA A 109 5.14 -6.56 -4.84
N SER A 110 3.93 -6.01 -4.62
CA SER A 110 3.75 -4.55 -4.55
C SER A 110 3.97 -4.03 -3.14
N THR A 111 4.88 -3.08 -2.99
CA THR A 111 5.20 -2.45 -1.70
C THR A 111 4.08 -1.54 -1.18
N ILE A 112 4.09 -1.22 0.12
CA ILE A 112 3.21 -0.21 0.74
C ILE A 112 3.31 1.12 -0.01
N THR A 113 4.52 1.55 -0.37
CA THR A 113 4.75 2.80 -1.10
C THR A 113 4.13 2.78 -2.50
N GLN A 114 4.18 1.65 -3.22
CA GLN A 114 3.52 1.48 -4.52
C GLN A 114 1.99 1.47 -4.37
N GLN A 115 1.47 0.78 -3.35
CA GLN A 115 0.04 0.79 -3.03
C GLN A 115 -0.45 2.20 -2.69
N LEU A 116 0.32 2.97 -1.93
CA LEU A 116 0.02 4.37 -1.62
C LEU A 116 -0.02 5.22 -2.89
N ALA A 117 0.99 5.13 -3.77
CA ALA A 117 1.02 5.85 -5.04
C ALA A 117 -0.21 5.57 -5.89
N LYS A 118 -0.58 4.28 -6.00
CA LYS A 118 -1.80 3.85 -6.69
C LYS A 118 -3.05 4.48 -6.09
N ASN A 119 -3.20 4.41 -4.77
CA ASN A 119 -4.39 4.93 -4.08
C ASN A 119 -4.52 6.45 -4.21
N LEU A 120 -3.41 7.19 -4.13
CA LEU A 120 -3.41 8.65 -4.21
C LEU A 120 -3.78 9.16 -5.61
N TRP A 121 -3.22 8.59 -6.69
CA TRP A 121 -3.24 9.24 -8.00
C TRP A 121 -3.65 8.37 -9.20
N LEU A 122 -3.56 7.03 -9.11
CA LEU A 122 -3.63 6.18 -10.30
C LEU A 122 -4.93 5.37 -10.44
N GLY A 123 -5.68 5.22 -9.34
CA GLY A 123 -6.92 4.47 -9.37
C GLY A 123 -6.74 2.97 -9.67
N GLU A 124 -7.77 2.35 -10.28
CA GLU A 124 -7.89 0.89 -10.42
C GLU A 124 -7.59 0.36 -11.83
N GLU A 125 -7.42 1.21 -12.82
CA GLU A 125 -7.15 0.76 -14.19
C GLU A 125 -5.87 -0.08 -14.26
N ARG A 126 -5.91 -1.15 -15.05
CA ARG A 126 -4.76 -2.04 -15.25
C ARG A 126 -4.10 -1.72 -16.59
N SER A 127 -2.97 -1.03 -16.57
CA SER A 127 -2.14 -0.78 -17.74
C SER A 127 -0.65 -0.79 -17.38
N LEU A 128 0.20 -1.10 -18.35
CA LEU A 128 1.65 -1.03 -18.16
C LEU A 128 2.10 0.41 -17.84
N LEU A 129 1.52 1.41 -18.52
CA LEU A 129 1.83 2.81 -18.28
C LEU A 129 1.50 3.23 -16.83
N ARG A 130 0.35 2.75 -16.31
CA ARG A 130 0.02 2.95 -14.89
C ARG A 130 1.07 2.35 -13.97
N LYS A 131 1.57 1.13 -14.26
CA LYS A 131 2.59 0.48 -13.44
C LYS A 131 3.94 1.22 -13.50
N VAL A 132 4.29 1.77 -14.65
CA VAL A 132 5.47 2.65 -14.79
C VAL A 132 5.30 3.94 -13.96
N ARG A 133 4.13 4.59 -14.04
CA ARG A 133 3.83 5.77 -13.19
C ARG A 133 3.89 5.43 -11.70
N GLU A 134 3.32 4.29 -11.30
CA GLU A 134 3.36 3.80 -9.92
C GLU A 134 4.80 3.66 -9.41
N TYR A 135 5.70 3.09 -10.22
CA TYR A 135 7.11 2.97 -9.89
C TYR A 135 7.75 4.34 -9.59
N PHE A 136 7.61 5.30 -10.50
CA PHE A 136 8.24 6.62 -10.33
C PHE A 136 7.60 7.42 -9.19
N LEU A 137 6.29 7.32 -8.98
CA LEU A 137 5.61 7.97 -7.87
C LEU A 137 6.00 7.35 -6.53
N ALA A 138 6.14 6.02 -6.45
CA ALA A 138 6.66 5.36 -5.26
C ALA A 138 8.08 5.87 -4.91
N ARG A 139 8.96 6.01 -5.90
CA ARG A 139 10.29 6.59 -5.69
C ARG A 139 10.25 8.03 -5.19
N ARG A 140 9.32 8.85 -5.71
CA ARG A 140 9.12 10.23 -5.22
C ARG A 140 8.58 10.26 -3.79
N LEU A 141 7.63 9.38 -3.43
CA LEU A 141 7.07 9.29 -2.09
C LEU A 141 8.12 9.02 -1.02
N GLU A 142 9.20 8.31 -1.35
CA GLU A 142 10.27 8.01 -0.38
C GLU A 142 10.96 9.27 0.19
N THR A 143 10.88 10.40 -0.50
CA THR A 143 11.37 11.69 0.03
C THR A 143 10.59 12.18 1.26
N LEU A 144 9.40 11.63 1.53
CA LEU A 144 8.60 11.95 2.72
C LEU A 144 9.08 11.25 3.98
N GLY A 145 9.86 10.15 3.84
CA GLY A 145 10.26 9.27 4.92
C GLY A 145 9.22 8.19 5.24
N LYS A 146 9.70 7.06 5.75
CA LYS A 146 8.90 5.83 5.97
C LYS A 146 7.72 6.02 6.92
N GLU A 147 7.90 6.75 7.99
CA GLU A 147 6.80 7.01 8.95
C GLU A 147 5.65 7.78 8.30
N ARG A 148 5.97 8.82 7.51
CA ARG A 148 4.95 9.59 6.81
C ARG A 148 4.26 8.79 5.72
N ILE A 149 4.97 7.95 4.99
CA ILE A 149 4.41 7.03 4.00
C ILE A 149 3.43 6.07 4.68
N LEU A 150 3.82 5.46 5.80
CA LEU A 150 2.98 4.53 6.55
C LEU A 150 1.74 5.24 7.10
N GLU A 151 1.88 6.44 7.64
CA GLU A 151 0.76 7.26 8.11
C GLU A 151 -0.24 7.54 6.99
N LEU A 152 0.25 8.01 5.84
CA LEU A 152 -0.58 8.26 4.66
C LEU A 152 -1.30 6.99 4.22
N TYR A 153 -0.57 5.88 4.10
CA TYR A 153 -1.13 4.60 3.67
C TYR A 153 -2.26 4.13 4.59
N LEU A 154 -2.01 4.08 5.90
CA LEU A 154 -2.98 3.62 6.90
C LEU A 154 -4.25 4.50 6.95
N ASN A 155 -4.15 5.77 6.53
CA ASN A 155 -5.28 6.70 6.52
C ASN A 155 -6.03 6.75 5.18
N VAL A 156 -5.44 6.32 4.06
CA VAL A 156 -6.11 6.35 2.74
C VAL A 156 -6.51 4.98 2.21
N ALA A 157 -5.98 3.89 2.77
CA ALA A 157 -6.36 2.54 2.37
C ALA A 157 -7.85 2.27 2.63
N GLU A 158 -8.48 1.47 1.75
CA GLU A 158 -9.86 1.00 1.92
C GLU A 158 -9.85 -0.23 2.87
N TRP A 159 -10.66 -0.18 3.92
CA TRP A 159 -10.82 -1.21 4.95
C TRP A 159 -12.24 -1.79 5.01
N GLY A 160 -13.03 -1.52 4.01
CA GLY A 160 -14.41 -1.92 3.88
C GLY A 160 -15.10 -1.09 2.81
N ASN A 161 -16.31 -1.45 2.43
CA ASN A 161 -17.03 -0.74 1.40
C ASN A 161 -17.33 0.73 1.80
N GLY A 162 -16.53 1.67 1.28
CA GLY A 162 -16.61 3.09 1.61
C GLY A 162 -16.01 3.47 2.97
N ILE A 163 -15.20 2.59 3.58
CA ILE A 163 -14.50 2.82 4.84
C ILE A 163 -13.02 3.02 4.52
N TYR A 164 -12.50 4.21 4.77
CA TYR A 164 -11.12 4.58 4.50
C TYR A 164 -10.40 5.02 5.78
N GLY A 165 -9.18 4.54 5.94
CA GLY A 165 -8.37 4.81 7.10
C GLY A 165 -8.61 3.89 8.29
N ALA A 166 -7.52 3.64 9.01
CA ALA A 166 -7.46 2.69 10.12
C ALA A 166 -8.42 3.04 11.28
N ASP A 167 -8.57 4.33 11.60
CA ASP A 167 -9.44 4.74 12.72
C ASP A 167 -10.92 4.60 12.37
N ALA A 168 -11.32 4.96 11.14
CA ALA A 168 -12.69 4.72 10.70
C ALA A 168 -13.00 3.22 10.67
N ALA A 169 -12.07 2.38 10.22
CA ALA A 169 -12.21 0.92 10.22
C ALA A 169 -12.34 0.36 11.64
N SER A 170 -11.46 0.78 12.56
CA SER A 170 -11.51 0.36 13.96
C SER A 170 -12.85 0.68 14.62
N ARG A 171 -13.36 1.89 14.42
CA ARG A 171 -14.66 2.32 14.95
C ARG A 171 -15.83 1.52 14.36
N VAL A 172 -15.82 1.27 13.06
CA VAL A 172 -16.91 0.52 12.39
C VAL A 172 -16.91 -0.94 12.80
N TRP A 173 -15.76 -1.58 12.88
CA TRP A 173 -15.67 -3.02 13.08
C TRP A 173 -15.59 -3.42 14.56
N PHE A 174 -14.95 -2.58 15.40
CA PHE A 174 -14.67 -2.90 16.81
C PHE A 174 -15.20 -1.86 17.80
N GLY A 175 -15.80 -0.74 17.36
CA GLY A 175 -16.42 0.28 18.23
C GLY A 175 -15.44 1.13 19.04
N LYS A 176 -14.14 1.15 18.67
CA LYS A 176 -13.09 1.84 19.42
C LYS A 176 -12.08 2.54 18.50
N PRO A 177 -11.27 3.49 19.02
CA PRO A 177 -10.24 4.16 18.23
C PRO A 177 -9.12 3.18 17.80
N ALA A 178 -8.41 3.52 16.70
CA ALA A 178 -7.33 2.69 16.19
C ALA A 178 -6.14 2.55 17.15
N SER A 179 -5.98 3.44 18.12
CA SER A 179 -4.96 3.34 19.18
C SER A 179 -5.14 2.12 20.07
N ASP A 180 -6.38 1.66 20.24
CA ASP A 180 -6.79 0.66 21.24
C ASP A 180 -6.96 -0.75 20.62
N LEU A 181 -6.60 -0.89 19.35
CA LEU A 181 -6.64 -2.19 18.67
C LEU A 181 -5.66 -3.17 19.31
N ARG A 182 -6.19 -4.34 19.67
CA ARG A 182 -5.42 -5.49 20.16
C ARG A 182 -4.81 -6.27 19.00
N PRO A 183 -3.85 -7.17 19.24
CA PRO A 183 -3.19 -7.94 18.17
C PRO A 183 -4.16 -8.67 17.25
N GLU A 184 -5.17 -9.39 17.80
CA GLU A 184 -6.15 -10.13 17.03
C GLU A 184 -7.04 -9.23 16.15
N GLU A 185 -7.41 -8.06 16.65
CA GLU A 185 -8.21 -7.09 15.90
C GLU A 185 -7.39 -6.42 14.79
N ALA A 186 -6.12 -6.11 15.07
CA ALA A 186 -5.17 -5.60 14.09
C ALA A 186 -4.93 -6.63 12.97
N ALA A 187 -4.80 -7.91 13.32
CA ALA A 187 -4.66 -8.99 12.35
C ALA A 187 -5.91 -9.13 11.45
N VAL A 188 -7.11 -9.01 12.03
CA VAL A 188 -8.38 -9.02 11.29
C VAL A 188 -8.43 -7.87 10.30
N LEU A 189 -8.14 -6.63 10.74
CA LEU A 189 -8.11 -5.49 9.81
C LEU A 189 -7.08 -5.70 8.70
N THR A 190 -5.87 -6.10 9.05
CA THR A 190 -4.81 -6.34 8.05
C THR A 190 -5.24 -7.42 7.05
N ALA A 191 -5.87 -8.49 7.51
CA ALA A 191 -6.41 -9.53 6.64
C ALA A 191 -7.46 -9.02 5.64
N MET A 192 -8.08 -7.86 5.88
CA MET A 192 -9.05 -7.26 4.95
C MET A 192 -8.39 -6.64 3.72
N LEU A 193 -7.18 -6.08 3.84
CA LEU A 193 -6.52 -5.22 2.82
C LEU A 193 -6.52 -5.79 1.40
N PRO A 194 -6.25 -7.09 1.15
CA PRO A 194 -6.26 -7.62 -0.20
C PRO A 194 -7.63 -7.60 -0.89
N ALA A 195 -8.72 -7.62 -0.12
CA ALA A 195 -10.09 -7.65 -0.66
C ALA A 195 -11.11 -6.97 0.28
N PRO A 196 -10.96 -5.67 0.60
CA PRO A 196 -11.68 -5.00 1.70
C PRO A 196 -13.19 -4.98 1.52
N ARG A 197 -13.69 -5.03 0.30
CA ARG A 197 -15.13 -5.03 0.00
C ARG A 197 -15.77 -6.41 0.00
N LYS A 198 -14.95 -7.47 -0.07
CA LYS A 198 -15.42 -8.86 -0.09
C LYS A 198 -15.32 -9.52 1.29
N ARG A 199 -14.46 -9.00 2.16
CA ARG A 199 -14.19 -9.55 3.49
C ARG A 199 -15.01 -8.80 4.53
N ASN A 200 -15.67 -9.57 5.41
CA ASN A 200 -16.51 -9.00 6.47
C ASN A 200 -16.12 -9.61 7.82
N PRO A 201 -15.55 -8.83 8.75
CA PRO A 201 -15.16 -9.33 10.06
C PRO A 201 -16.31 -9.92 10.88
N ARG A 202 -17.55 -9.43 10.70
CA ARG A 202 -18.74 -9.94 11.42
C ARG A 202 -19.25 -11.27 10.85
N ARG A 203 -18.81 -11.68 9.66
CA ARG A 203 -19.16 -12.95 9.00
C ARG A 203 -17.92 -13.49 8.29
N PRO A 204 -16.88 -13.86 9.06
CA PRO A 204 -15.61 -14.26 8.48
C PRO A 204 -15.75 -15.63 7.80
N SER A 205 -15.26 -15.73 6.56
CA SER A 205 -15.02 -17.03 5.92
C SER A 205 -13.80 -17.71 6.55
N GLU A 206 -13.70 -19.03 6.39
CA GLU A 206 -12.55 -19.78 6.90
C GLU A 206 -11.22 -19.29 6.32
N VAL A 207 -11.19 -18.96 5.02
CA VAL A 207 -10.00 -18.39 4.36
C VAL A 207 -9.61 -17.06 4.98
N PHE A 208 -10.58 -16.24 5.37
CA PHE A 208 -10.32 -14.96 6.02
C PHE A 208 -9.79 -15.15 7.45
N ARG A 209 -10.36 -16.10 8.23
CA ARG A 209 -9.86 -16.44 9.58
C ARG A 209 -8.43 -16.95 9.52
N ARG A 210 -8.15 -17.92 8.64
CA ARG A 210 -6.79 -18.45 8.45
C ARG A 210 -5.81 -17.33 8.13
N ARG A 211 -6.18 -16.39 7.26
CA ARG A 211 -5.31 -15.24 6.96
C ARG A 211 -5.04 -14.36 8.18
N ALA A 212 -6.02 -14.15 9.05
CA ALA A 212 -5.82 -13.41 10.28
C ALA A 212 -4.91 -14.18 11.27
N GLU A 213 -5.04 -15.50 11.35
CA GLU A 213 -4.13 -16.35 12.15
C GLU A 213 -2.70 -16.32 11.62
N GLU A 214 -2.50 -16.42 10.29
CA GLU A 214 -1.17 -16.27 9.66
C GLU A 214 -0.54 -14.91 10.00
N ILE A 215 -1.32 -13.84 10.05
CA ILE A 215 -0.83 -12.51 10.42
C ILE A 215 -0.47 -12.46 11.92
N LEU A 216 -1.19 -13.16 12.78
CA LEU A 216 -0.81 -13.31 14.19
C LEU A 216 0.52 -14.05 14.35
N ASP A 217 0.78 -15.08 13.55
CA ASP A 217 2.06 -15.79 13.57
C ASP A 217 3.24 -14.89 13.17
N LEU A 218 3.02 -13.90 12.31
CA LEU A 218 4.07 -12.94 11.95
C LEU A 218 4.58 -12.14 13.17
N TYR A 219 3.75 -11.87 14.18
CA TYR A 219 4.24 -11.18 15.38
C TYR A 219 5.29 -11.99 16.15
N GLU A 220 5.15 -13.34 16.18
CA GLU A 220 6.15 -14.23 16.76
C GLU A 220 7.40 -14.27 15.88
N VAL A 221 7.24 -14.46 14.56
CA VAL A 221 8.36 -14.53 13.60
C VAL A 221 9.22 -13.26 13.68
N TYR A 222 8.59 -12.09 13.80
CA TYR A 222 9.29 -10.81 13.95
C TYR A 222 9.59 -10.41 15.40
N LYS A 223 9.43 -11.34 16.36
CA LYS A 223 9.74 -11.16 17.80
C LYS A 223 9.07 -9.96 18.43
N GLN A 224 7.84 -9.69 18.04
CA GLN A 224 7.01 -8.57 18.53
C GLN A 224 6.07 -8.98 19.64
N LEU A 225 5.72 -10.26 19.71
CA LEU A 225 4.95 -10.90 20.77
C LEU A 225 5.59 -12.24 21.15
N SER A 226 5.34 -12.71 22.39
CA SER A 226 5.73 -14.05 22.80
C SER A 226 4.82 -15.12 22.15
N PRO A 227 5.25 -16.38 22.04
CA PRO A 227 4.40 -17.47 21.58
C PRO A 227 3.10 -17.60 22.40
N GLU A 228 3.17 -17.37 23.71
CA GLU A 228 2.03 -17.40 24.62
C GLU A 228 1.02 -16.28 24.32
N ASP A 229 1.51 -15.06 24.05
CA ASP A 229 0.65 -13.92 23.69
C ASP A 229 -0.03 -14.14 22.34
N VAL A 230 0.69 -14.71 21.36
CA VAL A 230 0.13 -15.08 20.05
C VAL A 230 -0.95 -16.15 20.22
N ALA A 231 -0.70 -17.18 21.03
CA ALA A 231 -1.69 -18.22 21.30
C ALA A 231 -2.96 -17.66 21.96
N GLN A 232 -2.82 -16.75 22.91
CA GLN A 232 -3.94 -16.05 23.54
C GLN A 232 -4.71 -15.16 22.53
N ALA A 233 -4.01 -14.43 21.65
CA ALA A 233 -4.62 -13.62 20.61
C ALA A 233 -5.42 -14.50 19.62
N LYS A 234 -4.90 -15.67 19.23
CA LYS A 234 -5.62 -16.65 18.40
C LYS A 234 -6.88 -17.18 19.09
N GLN A 235 -6.81 -17.47 20.40
CA GLN A 235 -8.00 -17.89 21.16
C GLN A 235 -9.08 -16.78 21.18
N ARG A 236 -8.69 -15.52 21.34
CA ARG A 236 -9.63 -14.38 21.28
C ARG A 236 -10.21 -14.20 19.89
N LEU A 237 -9.43 -14.38 18.84
CA LEU A 237 -9.88 -14.34 17.44
C LEU A 237 -10.98 -15.38 17.15
N MET A 238 -10.88 -16.58 17.76
CA MET A 238 -11.85 -17.66 17.57
C MET A 238 -13.17 -17.44 18.34
N LYS A 239 -13.14 -16.63 19.41
CA LYS A 239 -14.32 -16.38 20.26
C LYS A 239 -15.17 -15.18 19.80
N GLY A 240 -14.64 -14.31 18.93
CA GLY A 240 -15.29 -13.10 18.42
C GLY A 240 -15.70 -13.24 16.96
#